data_3f77824caa2976789a44fb37fe63d80e
#
_entry.id   3f77824caa2976789a44fb37fe63d80e
#
_cell.length_a   1.000
_cell.length_b   1.000
_cell.length_c   1.000
_cell.angle_alpha   90.00
_cell.angle_beta   90.00
_cell.angle_gamma   90.00
#
_symmetry.space_group_name_H-M   'P 1'
#
loop_
_entity.id
_entity.type
_entity.pdbx_description
1 polymer ?
#
loop_
_entity_poly.entity_id
_entity_poly.type
_entity_poly.pdbx_seq_one_letter_code
_entity_poly.pdbx_strand_id
1 'polypeptide(L)'
;MKYISPGGWFSLEYPMGWHEFEDTEESFLFYNPDRWTGNFRISAYKDEAADYGPQCIAYELKENTSSALVKVGKWDCAYSAETFQEEGAWYTTHIWMTGEENLSFECSFTVSKGGDKHPAEEIIRSLQVRKEGVSHPREIIPIRVLEIGEVNTAFEWASTTIKKQLTKDFTASESDIDSIQQVMDSGRFQTQQRMAWENFGIAFGAILV
;
A
#
# COMPACT_ATOMS: atom_id res chain seq x y z
N MET A 1 10.98 -4.25 1.07
CA MET A 1 10.24 -2.98 1.34
C MET A 1 9.09 -3.28 2.27
N LYS A 2 8.67 -2.32 3.10
CA LYS A 2 7.48 -2.47 3.96
C LYS A 2 6.31 -1.68 3.37
N TYR A 3 5.14 -2.29 3.36
CA TYR A 3 3.88 -1.68 2.99
C TYR A 3 2.93 -1.65 4.19
N ILE A 4 2.18 -0.57 4.32
CA ILE A 4 1.05 -0.45 5.26
C ILE A 4 -0.17 -0.03 4.46
N SER A 5 -1.26 -0.77 4.62
CA SER A 5 -2.51 -0.49 3.89
C SER A 5 -3.08 0.89 4.24
N PRO A 6 -3.77 1.56 3.32
CA PRO A 6 -4.63 2.70 3.65
C PRO A 6 -5.57 2.32 4.81
N GLY A 7 -5.79 3.20 5.75
CA GLY A 7 -6.54 2.90 6.98
C GLY A 7 -5.78 2.07 8.02
N GLY A 8 -4.59 1.56 7.73
CA GLY A 8 -3.72 0.91 8.70
C GLY A 8 -4.20 -0.46 9.18
N TRP A 9 -4.95 -1.22 8.39
CA TRP A 9 -5.51 -2.53 8.78
C TRP A 9 -4.47 -3.62 8.84
N PHE A 10 -3.51 -3.60 7.90
CA PHE A 10 -2.44 -4.58 7.83
C PHE A 10 -1.14 -3.96 7.33
N SER A 11 -0.06 -4.70 7.50
CA SER A 11 1.23 -4.42 6.87
C SER A 11 1.84 -5.71 6.34
N LEU A 12 2.68 -5.59 5.35
CA LEU A 12 3.46 -6.68 4.79
C LEU A 12 4.83 -6.20 4.32
N GLU A 13 5.73 -7.13 4.04
CA GLU A 13 7.00 -6.86 3.41
C GLU A 13 7.04 -7.48 2.01
N TYR A 14 7.55 -6.73 1.03
CA TYR A 14 7.67 -7.17 -0.35
C TYR A 14 9.10 -6.98 -0.87
N PRO A 15 9.52 -7.68 -1.93
CA PRO A 15 10.90 -7.64 -2.41
C PRO A 15 11.36 -6.23 -2.80
N MET A 16 12.63 -5.92 -2.52
CA MET A 16 13.26 -4.68 -2.99
C MET A 16 13.25 -4.65 -4.54
N GLY A 17 12.89 -3.53 -5.12
CA GLY A 17 12.74 -3.37 -6.57
C GLY A 17 11.36 -3.74 -7.11
N TRP A 18 10.45 -4.23 -6.27
CA TRP A 18 9.04 -4.29 -6.63
C TRP A 18 8.37 -2.95 -6.35
N HIS A 19 7.35 -2.62 -7.16
CA HIS A 19 6.50 -1.46 -6.97
C HIS A 19 5.11 -1.90 -6.54
N GLU A 20 4.40 -1.00 -5.87
CA GLU A 20 3.04 -1.19 -5.43
C GLU A 20 2.09 -0.29 -6.20
N PHE A 21 0.90 -0.79 -6.48
CA PHE A 21 -0.19 -0.05 -7.10
C PHE A 21 -1.47 -0.34 -6.35
N GLU A 22 -2.24 0.71 -6.08
CA GLU A 22 -3.61 0.58 -5.63
C GLU A 22 -4.48 0.32 -6.86
N ASP A 23 -5.05 -0.88 -6.93
CA ASP A 23 -5.87 -1.32 -8.07
C ASP A 23 -7.34 -0.93 -7.85
N THR A 24 -7.78 -1.04 -6.59
CA THR A 24 -9.07 -0.56 -6.08
C THR A 24 -8.88 -0.14 -4.61
N GLU A 25 -9.91 0.45 -3.97
CA GLU A 25 -9.86 0.88 -2.56
C GLU A 25 -9.42 -0.24 -1.58
N GLU A 26 -9.61 -1.51 -1.96
CA GLU A 26 -9.34 -2.67 -1.09
C GLU A 26 -8.34 -3.67 -1.70
N SER A 27 -7.79 -3.38 -2.89
CA SER A 27 -6.90 -4.29 -3.63
C SER A 27 -5.60 -3.61 -4.02
N PHE A 28 -4.48 -4.27 -3.71
CA PHE A 28 -3.13 -3.75 -3.92
C PHE A 28 -2.31 -4.76 -4.72
N LEU A 29 -1.65 -4.26 -5.76
CA LEU A 29 -0.83 -5.01 -6.69
C LEU A 29 0.65 -4.71 -6.46
N PHE A 30 1.48 -5.75 -6.42
CA PHE A 30 2.93 -5.65 -6.29
C PHE A 30 3.61 -6.42 -7.41
N TYR A 31 4.53 -5.80 -8.11
CA TYR A 31 5.32 -6.44 -9.16
C TYR A 31 6.64 -5.73 -9.42
N ASN A 32 7.57 -6.40 -10.09
CA ASN A 32 8.82 -5.80 -10.54
C ASN A 32 8.61 -5.16 -11.93
N PRO A 33 8.72 -3.81 -12.05
CA PRO A 33 8.53 -3.11 -13.33
C PRO A 33 9.68 -3.35 -14.32
N ASP A 34 10.90 -3.59 -13.83
CA ASP A 34 12.09 -3.78 -14.68
C ASP A 34 12.15 -5.18 -15.28
N ARG A 35 11.66 -6.17 -14.54
CA ARG A 35 11.65 -7.57 -14.94
C ARG A 35 10.44 -8.28 -14.36
N TRP A 36 9.52 -8.66 -15.21
CA TRP A 36 8.35 -9.42 -14.76
C TRP A 36 8.76 -10.79 -14.20
N THR A 37 8.47 -11.00 -12.91
CA THR A 37 8.74 -12.23 -12.16
C THR A 37 7.47 -12.78 -11.52
N GLY A 38 6.32 -12.21 -11.88
CA GLY A 38 5.00 -12.47 -11.34
C GLY A 38 4.38 -11.20 -10.75
N ASN A 39 3.07 -11.25 -10.58
CA ASN A 39 2.28 -10.19 -9.98
C ASN A 39 1.63 -10.73 -8.71
N PHE A 40 1.92 -10.10 -7.57
CA PHE A 40 1.25 -10.39 -6.31
C PHE A 40 0.14 -9.38 -6.07
N ARG A 41 -1.06 -9.86 -5.78
CA ARG A 41 -2.20 -9.02 -5.39
C ARG A 41 -2.70 -9.45 -4.03
N ILE A 42 -3.09 -8.48 -3.22
CA ILE A 42 -3.78 -8.70 -1.95
C ILE A 42 -5.03 -7.85 -1.91
N SER A 43 -6.17 -8.46 -1.64
CA SER A 43 -7.42 -7.80 -1.33
C SER A 43 -7.75 -8.04 0.14
N ALA A 44 -8.13 -6.98 0.86
CA ALA A 44 -8.43 -7.05 2.28
C ALA A 44 -9.88 -6.67 2.54
N TYR A 45 -10.58 -7.49 3.30
CA TYR A 45 -11.99 -7.31 3.64
C TYR A 45 -12.17 -7.31 5.15
N LYS A 46 -13.02 -6.42 5.64
CA LYS A 46 -13.36 -6.29 7.05
C LYS A 46 -14.85 -6.48 7.24
N ASP A 47 -15.23 -7.23 8.27
CA ASP A 47 -16.64 -7.46 8.66
C ASP A 47 -16.83 -7.15 10.15
N GLU A 48 -18.09 -7.09 10.62
CA GLU A 48 -18.43 -6.95 12.03
C GLU A 48 -18.28 -8.25 12.82
N ALA A 49 -18.32 -9.39 12.14
CA ALA A 49 -18.16 -10.71 12.75
C ALA A 49 -16.71 -10.91 13.22
N ALA A 50 -16.55 -11.21 14.51
CA ALA A 50 -15.24 -11.34 15.15
C ALA A 50 -14.39 -12.51 14.62
N ASP A 51 -14.99 -13.47 13.91
CA ASP A 51 -14.37 -14.66 13.32
C ASP A 51 -14.50 -14.70 11.79
N TYR A 52 -14.71 -13.55 11.17
CA TYR A 52 -14.91 -13.42 9.73
C TYR A 52 -13.75 -14.01 8.92
N GLY A 53 -12.49 -13.72 9.29
CA GLY A 53 -11.32 -14.28 8.61
C GLY A 53 -11.32 -15.81 8.60
N PRO A 54 -11.42 -16.50 9.74
CA PRO A 54 -11.57 -17.96 9.80
C PRO A 54 -12.79 -18.51 9.02
N GLN A 55 -13.92 -17.78 9.01
CA GLN A 55 -15.11 -18.20 8.23
C GLN A 55 -14.83 -18.17 6.73
N CYS A 56 -14.11 -17.16 6.21
CA CYS A 56 -13.74 -17.07 4.79
C CYS A 56 -12.84 -18.26 4.38
N ILE A 57 -11.88 -18.66 5.23
CA ILE A 57 -11.04 -19.84 4.97
C ILE A 57 -11.91 -21.11 4.90
N ALA A 58 -12.79 -21.31 5.88
CA ALA A 58 -13.67 -22.47 5.92
C ALA A 58 -14.64 -22.54 4.73
N TYR A 59 -15.15 -21.36 4.33
CA TYR A 59 -16.02 -21.22 3.16
C TYR A 59 -15.29 -21.62 1.89
N GLU A 60 -14.10 -21.08 1.66
CA GLU A 60 -13.29 -21.39 0.47
C GLU A 60 -12.95 -22.88 0.38
N LEU A 61 -12.56 -23.50 1.49
CA LEU A 61 -12.28 -24.95 1.55
C LEU A 61 -13.51 -25.82 1.26
N LYS A 62 -14.70 -25.33 1.56
CA LYS A 62 -15.96 -26.05 1.34
C LYS A 62 -16.44 -25.89 -0.12
N GLU A 63 -16.42 -24.69 -0.65
CA GLU A 63 -17.01 -24.37 -1.96
C GLU A 63 -16.05 -24.66 -3.13
N ASN A 64 -14.74 -24.52 -2.91
CA ASN A 64 -13.74 -24.78 -3.92
C ASN A 64 -13.05 -26.15 -3.70
N THR A 65 -13.49 -27.15 -4.42
CA THR A 65 -12.96 -28.53 -4.30
C THR A 65 -11.49 -28.68 -4.69
N SER A 66 -10.89 -27.71 -5.36
CA SER A 66 -9.47 -27.66 -5.66
C SER A 66 -8.64 -27.02 -4.55
N SER A 67 -9.27 -26.38 -3.59
CA SER A 67 -8.59 -25.76 -2.45
C SER A 67 -8.17 -26.80 -1.41
N ALA A 68 -6.98 -26.59 -0.85
CA ALA A 68 -6.43 -27.37 0.25
C ALA A 68 -5.96 -26.46 1.39
N LEU A 69 -6.12 -26.93 2.63
CA LEU A 69 -5.58 -26.21 3.78
C LEU A 69 -4.06 -26.32 3.79
N VAL A 70 -3.36 -25.20 3.74
CA VAL A 70 -1.90 -25.11 3.84
C VAL A 70 -1.50 -24.10 4.91
N LYS A 71 -0.26 -24.18 5.37
CA LYS A 71 0.29 -23.22 6.34
C LYS A 71 1.40 -22.39 5.70
N VAL A 72 1.28 -21.05 5.75
CA VAL A 72 2.29 -20.10 5.28
C VAL A 72 2.73 -19.23 6.46
N GLY A 73 3.87 -19.54 7.06
CA GLY A 73 4.28 -18.92 8.32
C GLY A 73 3.30 -19.19 9.44
N LYS A 74 2.73 -18.13 10.03
CA LYS A 74 1.68 -18.23 11.06
C LYS A 74 0.27 -18.47 10.50
N TRP A 75 0.08 -18.22 9.19
CA TRP A 75 -1.22 -18.19 8.56
C TRP A 75 -1.69 -19.56 8.11
N ASP A 76 -2.89 -19.92 8.50
CA ASP A 76 -3.64 -21.00 7.88
C ASP A 76 -4.33 -20.44 6.64
N CYS A 77 -4.16 -21.07 5.49
CA CYS A 77 -4.66 -20.59 4.21
C CYS A 77 -5.43 -21.69 3.48
N ALA A 78 -6.58 -21.35 2.91
CA ALA A 78 -7.17 -22.16 1.86
C ALA A 78 -6.41 -21.81 0.55
N TYR A 79 -5.71 -22.78 -0.01
CA TYR A 79 -4.84 -22.59 -1.19
C TYR A 79 -5.37 -23.36 -2.37
N SER A 80 -5.43 -22.67 -3.51
CA SER A 80 -5.69 -23.30 -4.82
C SER A 80 -4.75 -22.73 -5.88
N ALA A 81 -4.69 -23.40 -7.03
CA ALA A 81 -3.94 -22.91 -8.18
C ALA A 81 -4.66 -23.22 -9.48
N GLU A 82 -4.68 -22.27 -10.38
CA GLU A 82 -5.30 -22.38 -11.69
C GLU A 82 -4.26 -22.07 -12.78
N THR A 83 -4.24 -22.89 -13.84
CA THR A 83 -3.37 -22.66 -14.99
C THR A 83 -4.21 -22.30 -16.21
N PHE A 84 -3.83 -21.22 -16.89
CA PHE A 84 -4.54 -20.69 -18.04
C PHE A 84 -3.57 -20.24 -19.13
N GLN A 85 -4.10 -19.97 -20.33
CA GLN A 85 -3.33 -19.45 -21.43
C GLN A 85 -3.82 -18.07 -21.82
N GLU A 86 -2.90 -17.12 -21.98
CA GLU A 86 -3.17 -15.77 -22.45
C GLU A 86 -2.10 -15.38 -23.47
N GLU A 87 -2.52 -14.85 -24.61
CA GLU A 87 -1.63 -14.42 -25.71
C GLU A 87 -0.60 -15.49 -26.15
N GLY A 88 -0.96 -16.76 -26.05
CA GLY A 88 -0.08 -17.88 -26.42
C GLY A 88 0.91 -18.32 -25.34
N ALA A 89 1.02 -17.62 -24.25
CA ALA A 89 1.83 -17.97 -23.08
C ALA A 89 0.99 -18.67 -22.01
N TRP A 90 1.60 -19.57 -21.24
CA TRP A 90 0.96 -20.28 -20.14
C TRP A 90 1.34 -19.66 -18.80
N TYR A 91 0.33 -19.43 -17.96
CA TYR A 91 0.45 -18.85 -16.63
C TYR A 91 -0.18 -19.75 -15.58
N THR A 92 0.25 -19.59 -14.35
CA THR A 92 -0.40 -20.18 -13.18
C THR A 92 -0.70 -19.05 -12.20
N THR A 93 -1.95 -18.93 -11.78
CA THR A 93 -2.35 -18.10 -10.65
C THR A 93 -2.49 -18.98 -9.41
N HIS A 94 -1.72 -18.67 -8.40
CA HIS A 94 -1.80 -19.24 -7.07
C HIS A 94 -2.69 -18.33 -6.22
N ILE A 95 -3.62 -18.89 -5.45
CA ILE A 95 -4.59 -18.15 -4.63
C ILE A 95 -4.51 -18.67 -3.20
N TRP A 96 -4.44 -17.76 -2.24
CA TRP A 96 -4.50 -18.03 -0.81
C TRP A 96 -5.59 -17.18 -0.19
N MET A 97 -6.61 -17.80 0.39
CA MET A 97 -7.57 -17.14 1.28
C MET A 97 -7.11 -17.35 2.71
N THR A 98 -6.87 -16.27 3.44
CA THR A 98 -6.45 -16.30 4.84
C THR A 98 -7.12 -15.19 5.63
N GLY A 99 -6.96 -15.17 6.95
CA GLY A 99 -7.51 -14.11 7.78
C GLY A 99 -7.36 -14.38 9.27
N GLU A 100 -7.57 -13.34 10.04
CA GLU A 100 -7.50 -13.35 11.50
C GLU A 100 -8.56 -12.39 12.05
N GLU A 101 -9.27 -12.81 13.09
CA GLU A 101 -10.34 -12.03 13.70
C GLU A 101 -11.37 -11.59 12.61
N ASN A 102 -11.68 -10.30 12.54
CA ASN A 102 -12.67 -9.72 11.62
C ASN A 102 -12.09 -9.29 10.26
N LEU A 103 -10.87 -9.72 9.94
CA LEU A 103 -10.20 -9.41 8.67
C LEU A 103 -9.95 -10.68 7.85
N SER A 104 -10.27 -10.61 6.57
CA SER A 104 -9.96 -11.63 5.57
C SER A 104 -9.06 -11.05 4.49
N PHE A 105 -8.17 -11.88 3.97
CA PHE A 105 -7.23 -11.52 2.90
C PHE A 105 -7.31 -12.55 1.79
N GLU A 106 -7.59 -12.09 0.58
CA GLU A 106 -7.38 -12.87 -0.62
C GLU A 106 -6.05 -12.44 -1.24
N CYS A 107 -5.09 -13.36 -1.27
CA CYS A 107 -3.80 -13.16 -1.90
C CYS A 107 -3.76 -13.97 -3.19
N SER A 108 -3.35 -13.34 -4.29
CA SER A 108 -3.12 -14.05 -5.53
C SER A 108 -1.73 -13.74 -6.10
N PHE A 109 -1.15 -14.74 -6.78
CA PHE A 109 0.14 -14.58 -7.44
C PHE A 109 0.11 -15.25 -8.80
N THR A 110 0.19 -14.43 -9.84
CA THR A 110 0.24 -14.90 -11.22
C THR A 110 1.68 -14.91 -11.71
N VAL A 111 2.13 -16.03 -12.21
CA VAL A 111 3.49 -16.26 -12.71
C VAL A 111 3.45 -17.15 -13.95
N SER A 112 4.51 -17.17 -14.76
CA SER A 112 4.63 -18.13 -15.87
C SER A 112 4.46 -19.56 -15.37
N LYS A 113 3.84 -20.42 -16.15
CA LYS A 113 3.62 -21.83 -15.78
C LYS A 113 4.94 -22.50 -15.37
N GLY A 114 4.95 -23.09 -14.18
CA GLY A 114 6.13 -23.67 -13.57
C GLY A 114 7.07 -22.67 -12.91
N GLY A 115 6.69 -21.38 -12.84
CA GLY A 115 7.40 -20.37 -12.08
C GLY A 115 7.29 -20.60 -10.56
N ASP A 116 8.22 -20.02 -9.82
CA ASP A 116 8.31 -20.18 -8.38
C ASP A 116 7.31 -19.26 -7.66
N LYS A 117 6.48 -19.83 -6.79
CA LYS A 117 5.53 -19.10 -5.93
C LYS A 117 6.12 -18.61 -4.62
N HIS A 118 7.36 -18.99 -4.31
CA HIS A 118 8.02 -18.66 -3.04
C HIS A 118 8.02 -17.15 -2.73
N PRO A 119 8.24 -16.23 -3.68
CA PRO A 119 8.15 -14.80 -3.40
C PRO A 119 6.82 -14.37 -2.81
N ALA A 120 5.70 -14.94 -3.29
CA ALA A 120 4.38 -14.66 -2.74
C ALA A 120 4.20 -15.23 -1.33
N GLU A 121 4.69 -16.45 -1.08
CA GLU A 121 4.65 -17.06 0.25
C GLU A 121 5.48 -16.27 1.27
N GLU A 122 6.61 -15.66 0.88
CA GLU A 122 7.38 -14.77 1.76
C GLU A 122 6.60 -13.49 2.08
N ILE A 123 5.91 -12.89 1.10
CA ILE A 123 5.04 -11.73 1.34
C ILE A 123 3.93 -12.10 2.32
N ILE A 124 3.21 -13.21 2.10
CA ILE A 124 2.14 -13.68 3.00
C ILE A 124 2.69 -14.00 4.39
N ARG A 125 3.89 -14.60 4.50
CA ARG A 125 4.54 -14.88 5.79
C ARG A 125 4.79 -13.60 6.60
N SER A 126 5.10 -12.50 5.93
CA SER A 126 5.35 -11.20 6.55
C SER A 126 4.09 -10.44 6.94
N LEU A 127 2.91 -10.87 6.46
CA LEU A 127 1.63 -10.22 6.69
C LEU A 127 1.31 -10.14 8.18
N GLN A 128 0.92 -8.95 8.63
CA GLN A 128 0.55 -8.66 10.01
C GLN A 128 -0.73 -7.84 10.05
N VAL A 129 -1.71 -8.30 10.82
CA VAL A 129 -2.88 -7.49 11.18
C VAL A 129 -2.45 -6.41 12.15
N ARG A 130 -2.91 -5.19 11.90
CA ARG A 130 -2.65 -4.03 12.75
C ARG A 130 -3.90 -3.73 13.57
N LYS A 131 -3.75 -3.75 14.89
CA LYS A 131 -4.88 -3.50 15.79
C LYS A 131 -5.19 -2.01 15.83
N GLU A 132 -6.48 -1.68 15.71
CA GLU A 132 -6.98 -0.31 15.82
C GLU A 132 -6.60 0.29 17.19
N GLY A 133 -6.15 1.54 17.21
CA GLY A 133 -5.76 2.23 18.46
C GLY A 133 -4.40 1.83 19.04
N VAL A 134 -3.69 0.88 18.46
CA VAL A 134 -2.31 0.56 18.85
C VAL A 134 -1.36 1.56 18.19
N SER A 135 -0.65 2.35 19.00
CA SER A 135 0.42 3.22 18.51
C SER A 135 1.59 2.35 18.03
N HIS A 136 1.90 2.47 16.76
CA HIS A 136 3.10 1.87 16.17
C HIS A 136 4.22 2.89 16.24
N PRO A 137 5.18 2.76 17.20
CA PRO A 137 6.19 3.79 17.43
C PRO A 137 7.09 3.92 16.20
N ARG A 138 7.14 5.14 15.64
CA ARG A 138 8.14 5.65 14.68
C ARG A 138 8.49 4.70 13.54
N GLU A 139 7.50 4.17 12.85
CA GLU A 139 7.74 3.50 11.59
C GLU A 139 8.02 4.56 10.52
N ILE A 140 9.24 4.57 10.00
CA ILE A 140 9.58 5.30 8.79
C ILE A 140 9.18 4.38 7.63
N ILE A 141 8.14 4.76 6.91
CA ILE A 141 7.65 4.03 5.74
C ILE A 141 8.18 4.77 4.52
N PRO A 142 8.82 4.09 3.56
CA PRO A 142 9.17 4.71 2.29
C PRO A 142 7.91 5.29 1.64
N ILE A 143 8.04 6.47 1.03
CA ILE A 143 6.96 7.07 0.26
C ILE A 143 6.59 6.15 -0.89
N ARG A 144 5.31 5.91 -1.10
CA ARG A 144 4.81 5.04 -2.17
C ARG A 144 4.86 5.76 -3.51
N VAL A 145 4.96 5.01 -4.60
CA VAL A 145 4.99 5.58 -5.96
C VAL A 145 3.79 6.48 -6.24
N LEU A 146 2.59 6.09 -5.78
CA LEU A 146 1.37 6.90 -5.88
C LEU A 146 1.47 8.21 -5.11
N GLU A 147 2.06 8.18 -3.93
CA GLU A 147 2.23 9.35 -3.06
C GLU A 147 3.25 10.35 -3.62
N ILE A 148 4.20 9.89 -4.45
CA ILE A 148 5.17 10.77 -5.12
C ILE A 148 4.45 11.82 -5.99
N GLY A 149 3.40 11.41 -6.73
CA GLY A 149 2.59 12.31 -7.53
C GLY A 149 1.87 13.35 -6.68
N GLU A 150 1.30 12.95 -5.55
CA GLU A 150 0.62 13.84 -4.60
C GLU A 150 1.60 14.82 -3.95
N VAL A 151 2.76 14.33 -3.52
CA VAL A 151 3.83 15.16 -2.93
C VAL A 151 4.33 16.20 -3.94
N ASN A 152 4.57 15.81 -5.20
CA ASN A 152 4.98 16.74 -6.25
C ASN A 152 3.91 17.80 -6.51
N THR A 153 2.64 17.41 -6.60
CA THR A 153 1.51 18.34 -6.78
C THR A 153 1.39 19.32 -5.62
N ALA A 154 1.52 18.84 -4.39
CA ALA A 154 1.49 19.66 -3.19
C ALA A 154 2.66 20.65 -3.14
N PHE A 155 3.86 20.19 -3.49
CA PHE A 155 5.06 21.01 -3.57
C PHE A 155 4.92 22.13 -4.64
N GLU A 156 4.45 21.79 -5.83
CA GLU A 156 4.21 22.76 -6.91
C GLU A 156 3.16 23.80 -6.52
N TRP A 157 2.10 23.36 -5.84
CA TRP A 157 1.06 24.28 -5.35
C TRP A 157 1.61 25.24 -4.32
N ALA A 158 2.39 24.77 -3.34
CA ALA A 158 2.99 25.62 -2.31
C ALA A 158 3.99 26.60 -2.92
N SER A 159 4.86 26.12 -3.80
CA SER A 159 5.85 26.94 -4.55
C SER A 159 5.17 28.05 -5.35
N THR A 160 4.12 27.70 -6.11
CA THR A 160 3.34 28.67 -6.90
C THR A 160 2.64 29.70 -5.99
N THR A 161 2.14 29.26 -4.84
CA THR A 161 1.46 30.14 -3.88
C THR A 161 2.44 31.13 -3.26
N ILE A 162 3.62 30.68 -2.85
CA ILE A 162 4.69 31.55 -2.33
C ILE A 162 5.10 32.56 -3.40
N LYS A 163 5.34 32.13 -4.62
CA LYS A 163 5.70 33.02 -5.73
C LYS A 163 4.66 34.10 -6.00
N LYS A 164 3.37 33.72 -6.00
CA LYS A 164 2.26 34.68 -6.20
C LYS A 164 2.11 35.68 -5.06
N GLN A 165 2.39 35.29 -3.82
CA GLN A 165 2.18 36.14 -2.65
C GLN A 165 3.39 37.00 -2.30
N LEU A 166 4.58 36.46 -2.43
CA LEU A 166 5.82 37.11 -2.00
C LEU A 166 6.73 37.54 -3.16
N THR A 167 6.39 37.21 -4.41
CA THR A 167 7.21 37.44 -5.58
C THR A 167 8.61 36.78 -5.43
N LYS A 168 8.67 35.67 -4.70
CA LYS A 168 9.87 34.89 -4.41
C LYS A 168 9.76 33.51 -5.02
N ASP A 169 10.86 33.01 -5.61
CA ASP A 169 10.94 31.60 -6.01
C ASP A 169 11.19 30.74 -4.77
N PHE A 170 10.52 29.60 -4.69
CA PHE A 170 10.72 28.60 -3.66
C PHE A 170 11.76 27.59 -4.14
N THR A 171 12.85 27.44 -3.40
CA THR A 171 14.02 26.62 -3.76
C THR A 171 14.22 25.43 -2.84
N ALA A 172 13.31 25.22 -1.88
CA ALA A 172 13.42 24.24 -0.81
C ALA A 172 14.70 24.39 0.02
N SER A 173 15.12 25.61 0.25
CA SER A 173 16.28 25.94 1.10
C SER A 173 15.82 26.43 2.47
N GLU A 174 16.72 26.40 3.45
CA GLU A 174 16.44 26.87 4.82
C GLU A 174 15.88 28.31 4.84
N SER A 175 16.31 29.16 3.88
CA SER A 175 15.78 30.54 3.75
C SER A 175 14.30 30.60 3.34
N ASP A 176 13.72 29.52 2.87
CA ASP A 176 12.32 29.45 2.48
C ASP A 176 11.38 29.18 3.66
N ILE A 177 11.91 28.80 4.82
CA ILE A 177 11.13 28.65 6.07
C ILE A 177 10.39 29.96 6.39
N ASP A 178 11.11 31.09 6.33
CA ASP A 178 10.50 32.41 6.56
C ASP A 178 9.43 32.74 5.52
N SER A 179 9.61 32.29 4.27
CA SER A 179 8.61 32.50 3.22
C SER A 179 7.33 31.71 3.46
N ILE A 180 7.45 30.44 3.89
CA ILE A 180 6.30 29.62 4.32
C ILE A 180 5.60 30.30 5.50
N GLN A 181 6.34 30.66 6.54
CA GLN A 181 5.79 31.31 7.72
C GLN A 181 5.05 32.58 7.37
N GLN A 182 5.65 33.45 6.55
CA GLN A 182 5.03 34.71 6.13
C GLN A 182 3.73 34.50 5.35
N VAL A 183 3.66 33.49 4.49
CA VAL A 183 2.44 33.14 3.76
C VAL A 183 1.37 32.60 4.70
N MET A 184 1.75 31.75 5.65
CA MET A 184 0.83 31.20 6.66
C MET A 184 0.27 32.30 7.58
N ASP A 185 1.10 33.24 8.03
CA ASP A 185 0.72 34.36 8.92
C ASP A 185 -0.06 35.44 8.19
N SER A 186 -0.13 35.41 6.86
CA SER A 186 -0.88 36.43 6.08
C SER A 186 -2.38 36.46 6.34
N GLY A 187 -2.92 35.47 7.08
CA GLY A 187 -4.34 35.30 7.35
C GLY A 187 -5.20 34.93 6.13
N ARG A 188 -4.57 34.66 4.98
CA ARG A 188 -5.30 34.27 3.75
C ARG A 188 -5.79 32.83 3.77
N PHE A 189 -5.18 31.96 4.59
CA PHE A 189 -5.56 30.57 4.75
C PHE A 189 -6.23 30.36 6.11
N GLN A 190 -7.50 29.98 6.07
CA GLN A 190 -8.25 29.64 7.28
C GLN A 190 -7.86 28.23 7.74
N THR A 191 -7.97 27.97 9.04
CA THR A 191 -7.65 26.66 9.66
C THR A 191 -8.43 25.51 9.08
N GLN A 192 -9.62 25.76 8.50
CA GLN A 192 -10.47 24.77 7.86
C GLN A 192 -9.98 24.37 6.44
N GLN A 193 -9.06 25.13 5.85
CA GLN A 193 -8.48 24.82 4.53
C GLN A 193 -7.35 23.80 4.67
N ARG A 194 -7.71 22.59 5.10
CA ARG A 194 -6.80 21.49 5.42
C ARG A 194 -5.76 21.24 4.31
N MET A 195 -6.20 21.19 3.06
CA MET A 195 -5.31 20.96 1.90
C MET A 195 -4.17 22.01 1.81
N ALA A 196 -4.44 23.30 2.12
CA ALA A 196 -3.40 24.31 2.09
C ALA A 196 -2.32 24.06 3.15
N TRP A 197 -2.74 23.68 4.36
CA TRP A 197 -1.82 23.35 5.45
C TRP A 197 -1.00 22.09 5.19
N GLU A 198 -1.61 21.07 4.60
CA GLU A 198 -0.93 19.84 4.18
C GLU A 198 0.13 20.13 3.10
N ASN A 199 -0.22 20.92 2.08
CA ASN A 199 0.71 21.30 1.01
C ASN A 199 1.90 22.11 1.55
N PHE A 200 1.68 23.05 2.47
CA PHE A 200 2.79 23.76 3.13
C PHE A 200 3.62 22.84 4.03
N GLY A 201 2.98 21.89 4.71
CA GLY A 201 3.68 20.86 5.49
C GLY A 201 4.64 20.02 4.64
N ILE A 202 4.20 19.61 3.44
CA ILE A 202 5.02 18.89 2.47
C ILE A 202 6.18 19.75 1.98
N ALA A 203 5.92 21.03 1.63
CA ALA A 203 6.95 21.97 1.21
C ALA A 203 7.99 22.21 2.32
N PHE A 204 7.55 22.32 3.57
CA PHE A 204 8.44 22.42 4.73
C PHE A 204 9.27 21.14 4.92
N GLY A 205 8.65 19.98 4.76
CA GLY A 205 9.37 18.69 4.81
C GLY A 205 10.50 18.61 3.80
N ALA A 206 10.31 19.14 2.58
CA ALA A 206 11.34 19.16 1.53
C ALA A 206 12.56 20.05 1.86
N ILE A 207 12.44 20.98 2.82
CA ILE A 207 13.56 21.80 3.30
C ILE A 207 14.43 21.03 4.29
N LEU A 208 13.84 20.03 4.98
CA LEU A 208 14.50 19.30 6.07
C LEU A 208 15.31 18.08 5.59
N VAL A 209 15.26 17.76 4.30
CA VAL A 209 15.94 16.61 3.67
C VAL A 209 17.17 17.09 2.92
#